data_1270d004987c7ea81e450dcd8d5546a9
#
_entry.id   1270d004987c7ea81e450dcd8d5546a9
#
_cell.length_a   1.000
_cell.length_b   1.000
_cell.length_c   1.000
_cell.angle_alpha   90.00
_cell.angle_beta   90.00
_cell.angle_gamma   90.00
#
_symmetry.space_group_name_H-M   'P 1'
#
loop_
_entity.id
_entity.type
_entity.pdbx_description
1 polymer ?
#
loop_
_entity_poly.entity_id
_entity_poly.type
_entity_poly.pdbx_seq_one_letter_code
_entity_poly.pdbx_strand_id
1 'polypeptide(L)'
;MKLKKLTIYCLALFCASSSLYAQSGEEVQKKRSGNPIFPGWYADPEGVVLDGKFWIYPTYSAPYDEQTFMDAYSSPDLVHWTKHPRVLSKENIPWLRR
;
A
#
# COMPACT_ATOMS: atom_id res chain seq x y z
N MET A 1 15.15 35.71 43.24
CA MET A 1 15.95 35.35 42.05
C MET A 1 15.96 33.84 41.73
N LYS A 2 15.81 32.97 42.71
CA LYS A 2 15.77 31.49 42.49
C LYS A 2 14.47 30.97 41.90
N LEU A 3 13.33 31.61 42.12
CA LEU A 3 12.00 31.20 41.61
C LEU A 3 11.85 31.37 40.09
N LYS A 4 12.49 32.37 39.47
CA LYS A 4 12.41 32.60 38.02
C LYS A 4 13.11 31.52 37.19
N LYS A 5 14.14 30.89 37.71
CA LYS A 5 14.86 29.79 37.01
C LYS A 5 14.08 28.49 37.04
N LEU A 6 13.33 28.21 38.07
CA LEU A 6 12.52 26.99 38.20
C LEU A 6 11.34 26.99 37.22
N THR A 7 10.74 28.15 36.99
CA THR A 7 9.60 28.30 36.05
C THR A 7 10.02 28.07 34.58
N ILE A 8 11.25 28.45 34.21
CA ILE A 8 11.79 28.25 32.86
C ILE A 8 12.06 26.77 32.60
N TYR A 9 12.53 26.02 33.60
CA TYR A 9 12.76 24.57 33.47
C TYR A 9 11.46 23.78 33.34
N CYS A 10 10.39 24.18 34.02
CA CYS A 10 9.07 23.55 33.86
C CYS A 10 8.45 23.79 32.48
N LEU A 11 8.64 24.98 31.90
CA LEU A 11 8.15 25.24 30.51
C LEU A 11 8.95 24.44 29.45
N ALA A 12 10.25 24.27 29.62
CA ALA A 12 11.07 23.48 28.70
C ALA A 12 10.74 21.98 28.73
N LEU A 13 10.42 21.44 29.90
CA LEU A 13 9.98 20.05 30.05
C LEU A 13 8.59 19.79 29.45
N PHE A 14 7.70 20.78 29.46
CA PHE A 14 6.35 20.64 28.89
C PHE A 14 6.35 20.67 27.35
N CYS A 15 7.28 21.41 26.71
CA CYS A 15 7.44 21.42 25.26
C CYS A 15 8.06 20.13 24.69
N ALA A 16 8.88 19.42 25.47
CA ALA A 16 9.52 18.17 25.04
C ALA A 16 8.55 16.99 24.98
N SER A 17 7.49 16.99 25.78
CA SER A 17 6.50 15.90 25.80
C SER A 17 5.49 15.97 24.63
N SER A 18 5.28 17.13 24.03
CA SER A 18 4.34 17.25 22.90
C SER A 18 4.91 16.74 21.57
N SER A 19 6.22 16.68 21.40
CA SER A 19 6.83 16.14 20.18
C SER A 19 6.79 14.61 20.06
N LEU A 20 6.67 13.90 21.17
CA LEU A 20 6.56 12.42 21.16
C LEU A 20 5.20 11.91 20.65
N TYR A 21 4.13 12.68 20.85
CA TYR A 21 2.80 12.30 20.35
C TYR A 21 2.63 12.48 18.83
N ALA A 22 3.34 13.41 18.23
CA ALA A 22 3.28 13.65 16.78
C ALA A 22 3.97 12.53 15.97
N GLN A 23 5.03 11.92 16.50
CA GLN A 23 5.76 10.83 15.83
C GLN A 23 4.98 9.51 15.80
N SER A 24 4.18 9.22 16.83
CA SER A 24 3.37 7.99 16.85
C SER A 24 2.22 8.02 15.83
N GLY A 25 1.71 9.20 15.50
CA GLY A 25 0.66 9.38 14.49
C GLY A 25 1.15 9.11 13.06
N GLU A 26 2.36 9.53 12.71
CA GLU A 26 2.93 9.30 11.38
C GLU A 26 3.32 7.84 11.14
N GLU A 27 3.83 7.14 12.14
CA GLU A 27 4.19 5.72 12.02
C GLU A 27 2.98 4.81 11.83
N VAL A 28 1.87 5.12 12.46
CA VAL A 28 0.59 4.39 12.29
C VAL A 28 0.01 4.64 10.90
N GLN A 29 0.18 5.84 10.34
CA GLN A 29 -0.29 6.18 8.99
C GLN A 29 0.46 5.40 7.90
N LYS A 30 1.76 5.14 8.07
CA LYS A 30 2.59 4.39 7.11
C LYS A 30 2.26 2.90 7.04
N LYS A 31 1.54 2.35 8.02
CA LYS A 31 1.16 0.93 8.08
C LYS A 31 -0.19 0.62 7.45
N ARG A 32 -0.87 1.60 6.86
CA ARG A 32 -2.17 1.41 6.22
C ARG A 32 -2.02 1.37 4.71
N SER A 33 -2.70 0.41 4.08
CA SER A 33 -2.91 0.45 2.64
C SER A 33 -3.80 1.64 2.27
N GLY A 34 -3.56 2.23 1.10
CA GLY A 34 -4.39 3.29 0.56
C GLY A 34 -5.68 2.75 -0.08
N ASN A 35 -6.51 3.66 -0.55
CA ASN A 35 -7.64 3.36 -1.42
C ASN A 35 -7.59 4.33 -2.63
N PRO A 36 -7.34 3.84 -3.84
CA PRO A 36 -7.12 2.44 -4.20
C PRO A 36 -5.79 1.88 -3.64
N ILE A 37 -5.72 0.55 -3.44
CA ILE A 37 -4.50 -0.10 -2.93
C ILE A 37 -3.35 -0.08 -3.94
N PHE A 38 -3.66 -0.01 -5.24
CA PHE A 38 -2.73 0.23 -6.34
C PHE A 38 -3.45 0.94 -7.49
N PRO A 39 -2.73 1.71 -8.34
CA PRO A 39 -3.33 2.43 -9.45
C PRO A 39 -3.74 1.49 -10.59
N GLY A 40 -4.74 1.90 -11.37
CA GLY A 40 -5.21 1.18 -12.55
C GLY A 40 -6.71 0.98 -12.54
N TRP A 41 -7.24 0.49 -13.65
CA TRP A 41 -8.65 0.17 -13.81
C TRP A 41 -8.83 -1.34 -13.86
N TYR A 42 -9.24 -1.90 -12.71
CA TYR A 42 -9.38 -3.33 -12.49
C TYR A 42 -10.72 -3.65 -11.84
N ALA A 43 -11.19 -4.88 -12.07
CA ALA A 43 -12.41 -5.42 -11.47
C ALA A 43 -12.21 -6.87 -11.03
N ASP A 44 -13.19 -7.40 -10.31
CA ASP A 44 -13.33 -8.81 -9.95
C ASP A 44 -12.04 -9.48 -9.48
N PRO A 45 -11.38 -8.95 -8.45
CA PRO A 45 -10.09 -9.48 -8.01
C PRO A 45 -10.23 -10.83 -7.31
N GLU A 46 -9.36 -11.78 -7.66
CA GLU A 46 -9.11 -13.00 -6.90
C GLU A 46 -7.90 -12.80 -6.01
N GLY A 47 -8.04 -13.10 -4.72
CA GLY A 47 -6.98 -12.99 -3.73
C GLY A 47 -6.52 -14.36 -3.22
N VAL A 48 -5.21 -14.58 -3.13
CA VAL A 48 -4.62 -15.83 -2.65
C VAL A 48 -3.32 -15.59 -1.90
N VAL A 49 -2.99 -16.48 -0.95
CA VAL A 49 -1.70 -16.48 -0.26
C VAL A 49 -0.83 -17.61 -0.83
N LEU A 50 0.31 -17.23 -1.42
CA LEU A 50 1.29 -18.17 -1.99
C LEU A 50 2.69 -17.77 -1.50
N ASP A 51 3.45 -18.76 -1.03
CA ASP A 51 4.85 -18.58 -0.57
C ASP A 51 5.02 -17.43 0.44
N GLY A 52 4.06 -17.31 1.37
CA GLY A 52 4.08 -16.27 2.40
C GLY A 52 3.81 -14.85 1.92
N LYS A 53 3.31 -14.67 0.69
CA LYS A 53 2.89 -13.40 0.12
C LYS A 53 1.41 -13.40 -0.22
N PHE A 54 0.81 -12.22 -0.16
CA PHE A 54 -0.53 -11.97 -0.66
C PHE A 54 -0.45 -11.69 -2.16
N TRP A 55 -1.30 -12.33 -2.94
CA TRP A 55 -1.41 -12.16 -4.38
C TRP A 55 -2.81 -11.73 -4.75
N ILE A 56 -2.93 -10.82 -5.72
CA ILE A 56 -4.19 -10.41 -6.31
C ILE A 56 -4.10 -10.57 -7.83
N TYR A 57 -5.10 -11.24 -8.40
CA TYR A 57 -5.28 -11.44 -9.84
C TYR A 57 -6.55 -10.72 -10.28
N PRO A 58 -6.49 -9.44 -10.64
CA PRO A 58 -7.66 -8.68 -11.05
C PRO A 58 -7.88 -8.80 -12.56
N THR A 59 -9.12 -8.63 -12.98
CA THR A 59 -9.46 -8.43 -14.39
C THR A 59 -9.10 -6.99 -14.82
N TYR A 60 -8.32 -6.84 -15.88
CA TYR A 60 -8.08 -5.53 -16.47
C TYR A 60 -9.38 -5.02 -17.14
N SER A 61 -9.90 -3.90 -16.63
CA SER A 61 -11.15 -3.31 -17.08
C SER A 61 -10.88 -2.34 -18.24
N ALA A 62 -11.14 -2.80 -19.44
CA ALA A 62 -10.99 -2.03 -20.68
C ALA A 62 -12.14 -2.39 -21.63
N PRO A 63 -12.30 -1.74 -22.77
CA PRO A 63 -13.16 -2.22 -23.85
C PRO A 63 -12.85 -3.69 -24.18
N TYR A 64 -13.88 -4.46 -24.51
CA TYR A 64 -13.78 -5.92 -24.63
C TYR A 64 -12.61 -6.41 -25.48
N ASP A 65 -12.34 -5.74 -26.61
CA ASP A 65 -11.26 -6.11 -27.53
C ASP A 65 -9.85 -5.86 -26.95
N GLU A 66 -9.73 -5.04 -25.93
CA GLU A 66 -8.48 -4.69 -25.26
C GLU A 66 -8.21 -5.57 -24.03
N GLN A 67 -9.19 -6.32 -23.54
CA GLN A 67 -9.04 -7.25 -22.42
C GLN A 67 -8.31 -8.54 -22.85
N THR A 68 -7.07 -8.40 -23.29
CA THR A 68 -6.28 -9.48 -23.88
C THR A 68 -5.13 -9.98 -23.04
N PHE A 69 -5.03 -9.49 -21.81
CA PHE A 69 -3.97 -9.85 -20.86
C PHE A 69 -4.48 -9.77 -19.41
N MET A 70 -3.73 -10.35 -18.50
CA MET A 70 -3.94 -10.26 -17.07
C MET A 70 -2.65 -9.81 -16.40
N ASP A 71 -2.76 -8.80 -15.55
CA ASP A 71 -1.71 -8.42 -14.60
C ASP A 71 -1.90 -9.16 -13.28
N ALA A 72 -0.86 -9.25 -12.46
CA ALA A 72 -0.94 -9.70 -11.08
C ALA A 72 -0.24 -8.71 -10.17
N TYR A 73 -0.60 -8.74 -8.89
CA TYR A 73 0.02 -7.93 -7.86
C TYR A 73 0.38 -8.80 -6.66
N SER A 74 1.54 -8.57 -6.07
CA SER A 74 1.95 -9.25 -4.84
C SER A 74 2.35 -8.27 -3.76
N SER A 75 2.13 -8.66 -2.50
CA SER A 75 2.50 -7.88 -1.34
C SER A 75 2.92 -8.78 -0.19
N PRO A 76 3.97 -8.42 0.55
CA PRO A 76 4.35 -9.12 1.78
C PRO A 76 3.46 -8.74 2.98
N ASP A 77 2.76 -7.58 2.93
CA ASP A 77 2.17 -6.91 4.09
C ASP A 77 0.81 -6.25 3.82
N LEU A 78 0.23 -6.39 2.61
CA LEU A 78 -1.00 -5.73 2.15
C LEU A 78 -0.91 -4.20 2.04
N VAL A 79 0.29 -3.64 2.17
CA VAL A 79 0.55 -2.19 2.09
C VAL A 79 1.44 -1.86 0.89
N HIS A 80 2.53 -2.61 0.73
CA HIS A 80 3.50 -2.43 -0.35
C HIS A 80 3.22 -3.44 -1.45
N TRP A 81 2.80 -2.95 -2.61
CA TRP A 81 2.41 -3.78 -3.75
C TRP A 81 3.43 -3.74 -4.89
N THR A 82 3.74 -4.91 -5.42
CA THR A 82 4.56 -5.06 -6.61
C THR A 82 3.68 -5.52 -7.77
N LYS A 83 3.70 -4.78 -8.88
CA LYS A 83 3.01 -5.15 -10.11
C LYS A 83 3.83 -6.17 -10.90
N HIS A 84 3.17 -7.22 -11.36
CA HIS A 84 3.67 -8.21 -12.32
C HIS A 84 2.85 -8.07 -13.60
N PRO A 85 3.34 -7.33 -14.61
CA PRO A 85 2.55 -7.04 -15.79
C PRO A 85 2.44 -8.25 -16.70
N ARG A 86 1.25 -8.41 -17.30
CA ARG A 86 0.97 -9.39 -18.35
C ARG A 86 1.41 -10.81 -18.02
N VAL A 87 1.09 -11.27 -16.79
CA VAL A 87 1.40 -12.65 -16.35
C VAL A 87 0.71 -13.69 -17.23
N LEU A 88 -0.45 -13.34 -17.80
CA LEU A 88 -1.13 -14.07 -18.88
C LEU A 88 -1.38 -13.10 -20.05
N SER A 89 -1.04 -13.52 -21.26
CA SER A 89 -1.29 -12.75 -22.46
C SER A 89 -1.29 -13.66 -23.70
N LYS A 90 -1.74 -13.15 -24.85
CA LYS A 90 -1.71 -13.91 -26.11
C LYS A 90 -0.30 -14.33 -26.51
N GLU A 91 0.69 -13.54 -26.13
CA GLU A 91 2.10 -13.81 -26.46
C GLU A 91 2.65 -15.03 -25.72
N ASN A 92 2.22 -15.24 -24.45
CA ASN A 92 2.70 -16.37 -23.65
C ASN A 92 1.69 -17.52 -23.55
N ILE A 93 0.49 -17.37 -24.16
CA ILE A 93 -0.53 -18.42 -24.24
C ILE A 93 -0.98 -18.55 -25.71
N PRO A 94 -0.23 -19.25 -26.58
CA PRO A 94 -0.49 -19.30 -28.03
C PRO A 94 -1.85 -19.89 -28.42
N TRP A 95 -2.45 -20.71 -27.57
CA TRP A 95 -3.77 -21.33 -27.80
C TRP A 95 -4.94 -20.44 -27.33
N LEU A 96 -4.68 -19.31 -26.66
CA LEU A 96 -5.70 -18.37 -26.25
C LEU A 96 -6.31 -17.71 -27.48
N ARG A 97 -7.50 -18.12 -27.85
CA ARG A 97 -8.27 -17.55 -28.97
C ARG A 97 -9.30 -16.56 -28.43
N ARG A 98 -9.40 -15.46 -29.11
CA ARG A 98 -10.53 -14.55 -29.05
C ARG A 98 -11.12 -14.36 -30.42
#